data_9ef7b128048e52572f0e355e66b41a43
#
_entry.id   9ef7b128048e52572f0e355e66b41a43
#
_cell.length_a   1.000
_cell.length_b   1.000
_cell.length_c   1.000
_cell.angle_alpha   90.00
_cell.angle_beta   90.00
_cell.angle_gamma   90.00
#
_symmetry.space_group_name_H-M   'P 1'
#
loop_
_entity.id
_entity.type
_entity.pdbx_description
1 polymer ?
#
loop_
_entity_poly.entity_id
_entity_poly.type
_entity_poly.pdbx_seq_one_letter_code
_entity_poly.pdbx_strand_id
1 'polypeptide(L)'
;MSNGLTARLRSPLGQRADFSEVLADSWMTSSAAALSQRPVYLESDGKLLLGDLFDITGTPNGHIRFLGQLATVDRLGAGLDGGHVTVEGSVGAEAGLRMSGGALVIEGDAGDRAGAAPPGYKRGMTGGELIIRGSAGAEAGAGMRRGLLVIARAAGDRAGLGMIAGNVVVIGRAGSNTGLWSKRGSVVALGSITPPVTYAYACTYQPIHLRLLFTRLREHYGLAVQRRHFTGFYRRYSGDIAELGKGEILVWTAK
;
A
#
# COMPACT_ATOMS: atom_id res chain seq x y z
N MET A 1 8.87 2.11 -25.84
CA MET A 1 9.16 2.43 -24.43
C MET A 1 10.10 1.35 -23.94
N SER A 2 11.29 1.68 -23.45
CA SER A 2 12.23 0.67 -22.94
C SER A 2 11.58 -0.03 -21.77
N ASN A 3 11.38 -1.33 -21.85
CA ASN A 3 10.93 -2.14 -20.72
C ASN A 3 11.99 -2.01 -19.63
N GLY A 4 11.60 -1.57 -18.42
CA GLY A 4 12.47 -1.53 -17.27
C GLY A 4 13.00 -2.91 -16.87
N LEU A 5 13.45 -3.04 -15.66
CA LEU A 5 13.90 -4.33 -15.13
C LEU A 5 12.72 -5.29 -14.92
N THR A 6 12.97 -6.56 -15.18
CA THR A 6 12.03 -7.65 -14.90
C THR A 6 12.76 -8.72 -14.10
N ALA A 7 12.25 -9.03 -12.92
CA ALA A 7 12.72 -10.07 -12.03
C ALA A 7 11.69 -11.22 -12.02
N ARG A 8 12.03 -12.34 -12.65
CA ARG A 8 11.17 -13.53 -12.73
C ARG A 8 11.64 -14.56 -11.70
N LEU A 9 10.77 -14.95 -10.79
CA LEU A 9 11.04 -16.02 -9.82
C LEU A 9 11.28 -17.35 -10.57
N ARG A 10 12.39 -18.03 -10.26
CA ARG A 10 12.78 -19.31 -10.88
C ARG A 10 11.92 -20.47 -10.41
N SER A 11 11.64 -20.50 -9.10
CA SER A 11 10.82 -21.53 -8.48
C SER A 11 10.10 -20.96 -7.25
N PRO A 12 8.91 -21.48 -6.88
CA PRO A 12 8.21 -21.05 -5.66
C PRO A 12 9.12 -21.17 -4.42
N LEU A 13 9.07 -20.16 -3.56
CA LEU A 13 9.80 -20.18 -2.30
C LEU A 13 9.11 -21.14 -1.31
N GLY A 14 9.86 -22.10 -0.79
CA GLY A 14 9.38 -23.07 0.20
C GLY A 14 9.22 -22.51 1.62
N GLN A 15 9.65 -21.28 1.88
CA GLN A 15 9.63 -20.60 3.17
C GLN A 15 9.47 -19.09 2.99
N ARG A 16 9.27 -18.37 4.09
CA ARG A 16 9.19 -16.91 4.03
C ARG A 16 10.58 -16.30 3.79
N ALA A 17 10.58 -15.18 3.08
CA ALA A 17 11.78 -14.45 2.72
C ALA A 17 11.59 -12.95 2.92
N ASP A 18 12.57 -12.29 3.51
CA ASP A 18 12.61 -10.86 3.78
C ASP A 18 13.34 -10.12 2.64
N PHE A 19 12.61 -9.23 1.97
CA PHE A 19 13.09 -8.42 0.84
C PHE A 19 13.37 -6.97 1.23
N SER A 20 13.55 -6.66 2.50
CA SER A 20 13.72 -5.27 2.97
C SER A 20 14.90 -4.54 2.33
N GLU A 21 15.95 -5.25 1.94
CA GLU A 21 17.16 -4.67 1.33
C GLU A 21 17.18 -4.72 -0.19
N VAL A 22 16.22 -5.39 -0.84
CA VAL A 22 16.23 -5.61 -2.28
C VAL A 22 16.07 -4.30 -3.06
N LEU A 23 15.18 -3.42 -2.62
CA LEU A 23 14.90 -2.13 -3.24
C LEU A 23 15.38 -0.94 -2.38
N ALA A 24 16.36 -1.19 -1.49
CA ALA A 24 17.02 -0.13 -0.76
C ALA A 24 17.98 0.64 -1.67
N ASP A 25 18.34 1.82 -1.27
CA ASP A 25 19.29 2.76 -1.89
C ASP A 25 19.66 2.54 -3.37
N SER A 26 19.44 3.56 -4.20
CA SER A 26 19.87 3.61 -5.61
C SER A 26 19.45 2.43 -6.52
N TRP A 27 18.45 1.63 -6.15
CA TRP A 27 17.96 0.50 -6.98
C TRP A 27 17.52 0.97 -8.38
N MET A 28 17.01 2.18 -8.51
CA MET A 28 16.49 2.74 -9.78
C MET A 28 17.54 2.86 -10.87
N THR A 29 18.81 2.98 -10.48
CA THR A 29 19.95 3.07 -11.40
C THR A 29 20.81 1.81 -11.39
N SER A 30 20.49 0.84 -10.54
CA SER A 30 21.23 -0.43 -10.44
C SER A 30 20.99 -1.30 -11.65
N SER A 31 22.06 -1.82 -12.25
CA SER A 31 21.97 -2.82 -13.32
C SER A 31 21.33 -4.12 -12.82
N ALA A 32 20.86 -4.96 -13.73
CA ALA A 32 20.35 -6.29 -13.41
C ALA A 32 21.39 -7.11 -12.61
N ALA A 33 22.66 -7.03 -12.98
CA ALA A 33 23.76 -7.70 -12.27
C ALA A 33 23.93 -7.16 -10.84
N ALA A 34 23.85 -5.84 -10.64
CA ALA A 34 23.96 -5.24 -9.31
C ALA A 34 22.78 -5.60 -8.42
N LEU A 35 21.55 -5.62 -8.97
CA LEU A 35 20.38 -6.07 -8.22
C LEU A 35 20.45 -7.56 -7.87
N SER A 36 21.00 -8.40 -8.72
CA SER A 36 21.19 -9.82 -8.45
C SER A 36 22.06 -10.09 -7.21
N GLN A 37 22.92 -9.15 -6.82
CA GLN A 37 23.77 -9.26 -5.62
C GLN A 37 23.07 -8.76 -4.33
N ARG A 38 21.84 -8.28 -4.40
CA ARG A 38 21.12 -7.83 -3.21
C ARG A 38 20.77 -9.02 -2.31
N PRO A 39 20.95 -8.88 -0.98
CA PRO A 39 20.65 -9.97 -0.06
C PRO A 39 19.15 -10.16 0.13
N VAL A 40 18.79 -11.41 0.32
CA VAL A 40 17.46 -11.88 0.72
C VAL A 40 17.66 -12.75 1.96
N TYR A 41 16.95 -12.48 3.02
CA TYR A 41 17.04 -13.23 4.27
C TYR A 41 15.88 -14.22 4.37
N LEU A 42 16.19 -15.46 4.70
CA LEU A 42 15.21 -16.53 4.84
C LEU A 42 14.80 -16.70 6.31
N GLU A 43 13.58 -17.13 6.55
CA GLU A 43 13.07 -17.39 7.89
C GLU A 43 13.93 -18.41 8.68
N SER A 44 14.62 -19.32 7.99
CA SER A 44 15.55 -20.30 8.56
C SER A 44 16.96 -19.76 8.82
N ASP A 45 17.13 -18.47 9.06
CA ASP A 45 18.42 -17.78 9.24
C ASP A 45 19.39 -17.90 8.05
N GLY A 46 18.89 -18.31 6.89
CA GLY A 46 19.65 -18.37 5.65
C GLY A 46 19.72 -17.01 4.95
N LYS A 47 20.82 -16.79 4.23
CA LYS A 47 21.01 -15.64 3.35
C LYS A 47 21.26 -16.13 1.92
N LEU A 48 20.48 -15.62 0.98
CA LEU A 48 20.65 -15.83 -0.45
C LEU A 48 20.85 -14.47 -1.14
N LEU A 49 21.26 -14.53 -2.39
CA LEU A 49 21.27 -13.37 -3.26
C LEU A 49 19.98 -13.35 -4.09
N LEU A 50 19.50 -12.17 -4.46
CA LEU A 50 18.30 -12.05 -5.30
C LEU A 50 18.45 -12.82 -6.60
N GLY A 51 19.67 -12.84 -7.19
CA GLY A 51 20.00 -13.60 -8.38
C GLY A 51 19.93 -15.12 -8.23
N ASP A 52 19.99 -15.66 -7.01
CA ASP A 52 19.80 -17.09 -6.78
C ASP A 52 18.32 -17.47 -6.92
N LEU A 53 17.43 -16.54 -6.65
CA LEU A 53 15.98 -16.71 -6.66
C LEU A 53 15.33 -16.25 -7.96
N PHE A 54 15.89 -15.22 -8.61
CA PHE A 54 15.27 -14.54 -9.75
C PHE A 54 16.20 -14.47 -10.96
N ASP A 55 15.60 -14.65 -12.15
CA ASP A 55 16.20 -14.21 -13.40
C ASP A 55 15.87 -12.73 -13.59
N ILE A 56 16.91 -11.87 -13.59
CA ILE A 56 16.76 -10.43 -13.69
C ILE A 56 17.25 -9.98 -15.07
N THR A 57 16.37 -9.36 -15.85
CA THR A 57 16.63 -8.90 -17.20
C THR A 57 16.15 -7.46 -17.42
N GLY A 58 16.63 -6.82 -18.49
CA GLY A 58 16.22 -5.47 -18.86
C GLY A 58 17.26 -4.41 -18.51
N THR A 59 16.86 -3.15 -18.62
CA THR A 59 17.71 -1.97 -18.38
C THR A 59 17.12 -1.10 -17.27
N PRO A 60 17.96 -0.53 -16.39
CA PRO A 60 17.47 0.32 -15.32
C PRO A 60 16.88 1.62 -15.88
N ASN A 61 15.67 1.93 -15.50
CA ASN A 61 14.97 3.17 -15.85
C ASN A 61 14.01 3.64 -14.74
N GLY A 62 14.24 3.19 -13.51
CA GLY A 62 13.37 3.45 -12.38
C GLY A 62 12.09 2.60 -12.36
N HIS A 63 11.96 1.59 -13.23
CA HIS A 63 10.85 0.64 -13.23
C HIS A 63 11.37 -0.78 -13.05
N ILE A 64 10.71 -1.55 -12.16
CA ILE A 64 10.95 -2.98 -12.00
C ILE A 64 9.62 -3.73 -11.85
N ARG A 65 9.56 -4.91 -12.49
CA ARG A 65 8.43 -5.84 -12.39
C ARG A 65 8.89 -7.14 -11.77
N PHE A 66 8.23 -7.56 -10.71
CA PHE A 66 8.41 -8.87 -10.09
C PHE A 66 7.34 -9.83 -10.59
N LEU A 67 7.75 -10.98 -11.11
CA LEU A 67 6.88 -12.00 -11.68
C LEU A 67 7.04 -13.30 -10.90
N GLY A 68 5.93 -13.88 -10.45
CA GLY A 68 5.91 -15.18 -9.78
C GLY A 68 5.06 -15.21 -8.53
N GLN A 69 5.15 -16.32 -7.79
CA GLN A 69 4.41 -16.55 -6.54
C GLN A 69 5.16 -15.91 -5.37
N LEU A 70 4.78 -14.71 -4.94
CA LEU A 70 5.48 -13.92 -3.95
C LEU A 70 4.71 -13.78 -2.62
N ALA A 71 3.68 -14.59 -2.39
CA ALA A 71 2.87 -14.53 -1.17
C ALA A 71 3.66 -14.82 0.12
N THR A 72 4.82 -15.48 0.01
CA THR A 72 5.77 -15.72 1.11
C THR A 72 6.88 -14.68 1.21
N VAL A 73 6.86 -13.64 0.35
CA VAL A 73 7.86 -12.57 0.35
C VAL A 73 7.37 -11.41 1.20
N ASP A 74 8.04 -11.17 2.31
CA ASP A 74 7.77 -10.06 3.22
C ASP A 74 8.63 -8.84 2.89
N ARG A 75 8.15 -7.66 3.30
CA ARG A 75 8.87 -6.37 3.21
C ARG A 75 9.31 -5.95 1.81
N LEU A 76 8.70 -6.51 0.76
CA LEU A 76 8.99 -6.05 -0.60
C LEU A 76 8.64 -4.56 -0.71
N GLY A 77 9.60 -3.75 -1.18
CA GLY A 77 9.44 -2.30 -1.25
C GLY A 77 9.53 -1.56 0.09
N ALA A 78 10.05 -2.21 1.14
CA ALA A 78 10.32 -1.54 2.40
C ALA A 78 11.31 -0.37 2.19
N GLY A 79 10.97 0.81 2.73
CA GLY A 79 11.79 2.01 2.58
C GLY A 79 11.82 2.62 1.19
N LEU A 80 11.03 2.13 0.24
CA LEU A 80 11.01 2.65 -1.15
C LEU A 80 10.86 4.17 -1.14
N ASP A 81 11.79 4.85 -1.82
CA ASP A 81 11.88 6.32 -1.87
C ASP A 81 11.60 6.92 -3.25
N GLY A 82 11.57 6.07 -4.30
CA GLY A 82 11.32 6.50 -5.67
C GLY A 82 11.09 5.33 -6.63
N GLY A 83 10.85 5.67 -7.90
CA GLY A 83 10.65 4.70 -8.96
C GLY A 83 9.26 4.05 -8.95
N HIS A 84 9.09 3.06 -9.81
CA HIS A 84 7.83 2.33 -10.00
C HIS A 84 8.07 0.82 -9.91
N VAL A 85 7.49 0.20 -8.92
CA VAL A 85 7.59 -1.24 -8.66
C VAL A 85 6.23 -1.88 -8.92
N THR A 86 6.19 -2.89 -9.77
CA THR A 86 4.99 -3.69 -10.02
C THR A 86 5.23 -5.13 -9.58
N VAL A 87 4.29 -5.70 -8.86
CA VAL A 87 4.30 -7.13 -8.49
C VAL A 87 3.12 -7.81 -9.16
N GLU A 88 3.38 -8.74 -10.06
CA GLU A 88 2.33 -9.54 -10.71
C GLU A 88 1.95 -10.72 -9.82
N GLY A 89 1.07 -10.47 -8.85
CA GLY A 89 0.62 -11.46 -7.89
C GLY A 89 0.49 -10.89 -6.49
N SER A 90 0.34 -11.78 -5.51
CA SER A 90 0.23 -11.43 -4.10
C SER A 90 1.61 -11.37 -3.45
N VAL A 91 1.70 -10.60 -2.36
CA VAL A 91 2.92 -10.49 -1.53
C VAL A 91 2.60 -10.80 -0.06
N GLY A 92 3.63 -11.08 0.71
CA GLY A 92 3.55 -11.32 2.14
C GLY A 92 3.29 -10.04 2.96
N ALA A 93 3.67 -10.08 4.21
CA ALA A 93 3.47 -9.00 5.16
C ALA A 93 4.42 -7.81 4.94
N GLU A 94 4.02 -6.66 5.45
CA GLU A 94 4.87 -5.45 5.53
C GLU A 94 5.36 -4.92 4.17
N ALA A 95 4.64 -5.23 3.07
CA ALA A 95 4.95 -4.65 1.77
C ALA A 95 4.88 -3.12 1.82
N GLY A 96 5.88 -2.44 1.26
CA GLY A 96 5.97 -0.98 1.30
C GLY A 96 6.16 -0.40 2.70
N LEU A 97 6.66 -1.17 3.67
CA LEU A 97 6.94 -0.71 5.03
C LEU A 97 7.79 0.58 4.99
N ARG A 98 7.32 1.67 5.63
CA ARG A 98 8.02 2.97 5.66
C ARG A 98 8.32 3.60 4.29
N MET A 99 7.59 3.29 3.24
CA MET A 99 7.75 4.01 1.96
C MET A 99 7.82 5.52 2.18
N SER A 100 8.71 6.19 1.47
CA SER A 100 8.86 7.65 1.50
C SER A 100 8.59 8.31 0.13
N GLY A 101 8.58 7.54 -0.95
CA GLY A 101 8.33 7.98 -2.31
C GLY A 101 8.00 6.82 -3.25
N GLY A 102 7.98 7.10 -4.55
CA GLY A 102 7.72 6.10 -5.58
C GLY A 102 6.31 5.53 -5.59
N ALA A 103 6.12 4.51 -6.41
CA ALA A 103 4.87 3.75 -6.51
C ALA A 103 5.14 2.24 -6.40
N LEU A 104 4.41 1.58 -5.52
CA LEU A 104 4.37 0.12 -5.41
C LEU A 104 2.97 -0.36 -5.77
N VAL A 105 2.87 -1.09 -6.87
CA VAL A 105 1.60 -1.66 -7.37
C VAL A 105 1.64 -3.18 -7.18
N ILE A 106 0.70 -3.70 -6.41
CA ILE A 106 0.53 -5.13 -6.15
C ILE A 106 -0.76 -5.57 -6.85
N GLU A 107 -0.63 -6.42 -7.88
CA GLU A 107 -1.76 -6.88 -8.68
C GLU A 107 -2.65 -7.89 -7.92
N GLY A 108 -2.11 -8.56 -6.91
CA GLY A 108 -2.81 -9.48 -6.02
C GLY A 108 -3.09 -8.89 -4.64
N ASP A 109 -3.08 -9.75 -3.65
CA ASP A 109 -3.28 -9.42 -2.24
C ASP A 109 -1.95 -9.04 -1.56
N ALA A 110 -2.02 -8.28 -0.48
CA ALA A 110 -0.90 -8.03 0.41
C ALA A 110 -1.23 -8.55 1.83
N GLY A 111 -0.23 -9.08 2.50
CA GLY A 111 -0.35 -9.50 3.89
C GLY A 111 -0.56 -8.34 4.86
N ASP A 112 -0.40 -8.62 6.15
CA ASP A 112 -0.59 -7.64 7.21
C ASP A 112 0.42 -6.50 7.13
N ARG A 113 0.02 -5.33 7.66
CA ARG A 113 0.90 -4.17 7.88
C ARG A 113 1.52 -3.57 6.62
N ALA A 114 0.89 -3.75 5.44
CA ALA A 114 1.33 -3.09 4.22
C ALA A 114 1.35 -1.56 4.39
N GLY A 115 2.48 -0.90 4.07
CA GLY A 115 2.67 0.55 4.24
C GLY A 115 2.78 1.02 5.69
N ALA A 116 2.85 0.12 6.66
CA ALA A 116 2.83 0.44 8.07
C ALA A 116 4.18 0.97 8.62
N ALA A 117 4.16 1.35 9.90
CA ALA A 117 5.36 1.61 10.69
C ALA A 117 5.98 0.27 11.14
N PRO A 118 7.31 0.13 11.16
CA PRO A 118 7.95 -1.01 11.79
C PRO A 118 7.60 -1.12 13.28
N PRO A 119 7.73 -2.31 13.88
CA PRO A 119 7.57 -2.46 15.32
C PRO A 119 8.46 -1.46 16.10
N GLY A 120 7.89 -0.82 17.10
CA GLY A 120 8.59 0.19 17.92
C GLY A 120 8.68 1.59 17.29
N TYR A 121 8.30 1.77 16.03
CA TYR A 121 8.29 3.07 15.35
C TYR A 121 6.86 3.64 15.23
N LYS A 122 6.76 4.97 15.31
CA LYS A 122 5.46 5.66 15.20
C LYS A 122 5.09 6.08 13.77
N ARG A 123 6.02 5.96 12.81
CA ARG A 123 5.83 6.47 11.45
C ARG A 123 5.92 5.34 10.43
N GLY A 124 4.80 5.08 9.76
CA GLY A 124 4.70 4.26 8.56
C GLY A 124 5.10 5.02 7.31
N MET A 125 4.34 4.86 6.23
CA MET A 125 4.57 5.61 4.99
C MET A 125 4.67 7.12 5.27
N THR A 126 5.67 7.76 4.67
CA THR A 126 5.87 9.22 4.72
C THR A 126 5.70 9.88 3.36
N GLY A 127 5.44 9.12 2.31
CA GLY A 127 5.21 9.53 0.94
C GLY A 127 4.92 8.32 0.05
N GLY A 128 4.82 8.57 -1.25
CA GLY A 128 4.61 7.53 -2.25
C GLY A 128 3.16 7.03 -2.36
N GLU A 129 2.98 6.06 -3.24
CA GLU A 129 1.68 5.45 -3.54
C GLU A 129 1.79 3.94 -3.44
N LEU A 130 1.01 3.33 -2.57
CA LEU A 130 0.88 1.89 -2.42
C LEU A 130 -0.50 1.48 -2.91
N ILE A 131 -0.53 0.75 -4.02
CA ILE A 131 -1.76 0.32 -4.70
C ILE A 131 -1.87 -1.20 -4.60
N ILE A 132 -2.88 -1.68 -3.90
CA ILE A 132 -3.18 -3.10 -3.73
C ILE A 132 -4.49 -3.39 -4.47
N ARG A 133 -4.40 -4.10 -5.61
CA ARG A 133 -5.58 -4.45 -6.43
C ARG A 133 -6.42 -5.56 -5.82
N GLY A 134 -5.83 -6.34 -4.94
CA GLY A 134 -6.49 -7.35 -4.12
C GLY A 134 -6.94 -6.80 -2.79
N SER A 135 -6.89 -7.69 -1.80
CA SER A 135 -7.14 -7.39 -0.39
C SER A 135 -5.83 -7.11 0.34
N ALA A 136 -5.91 -6.39 1.44
CA ALA A 136 -4.81 -6.22 2.38
C ALA A 136 -5.16 -6.85 3.72
N GLY A 137 -4.17 -7.37 4.42
CA GLY A 137 -4.31 -7.87 5.77
C GLY A 137 -4.57 -6.77 6.80
N ALA A 138 -4.45 -7.10 8.07
CA ALA A 138 -4.68 -6.17 9.18
C ALA A 138 -3.63 -5.05 9.21
N GLU A 139 -4.01 -3.90 9.78
CA GLU A 139 -3.14 -2.75 10.05
C GLU A 139 -2.45 -2.15 8.81
N ALA A 140 -2.99 -2.36 7.62
CA ALA A 140 -2.46 -1.70 6.43
C ALA A 140 -2.49 -0.17 6.60
N GLY A 141 -1.35 0.50 6.35
CA GLY A 141 -1.20 1.94 6.55
C GLY A 141 -1.08 2.39 8.01
N ALA A 142 -0.85 1.48 8.96
CA ALA A 142 -0.70 1.86 10.37
C ALA A 142 0.45 2.85 10.58
N GLY A 143 0.18 3.95 11.31
CA GLY A 143 1.14 5.01 11.55
C GLY A 143 1.50 5.85 10.31
N MET A 144 0.76 5.72 9.22
CA MET A 144 0.98 6.48 7.98
C MET A 144 0.98 7.98 8.26
N ARG A 145 1.96 8.71 7.69
CA ARG A 145 2.10 10.16 7.87
C ARG A 145 1.78 10.95 6.61
N ARG A 146 2.04 10.40 5.45
CA ARG A 146 1.75 10.98 4.13
C ARG A 146 1.63 9.86 3.11
N GLY A 147 1.27 10.21 1.89
CA GLY A 147 1.16 9.28 0.77
C GLY A 147 -0.26 8.79 0.58
N LEU A 148 -0.40 7.84 -0.30
CA LEU A 148 -1.66 7.24 -0.71
C LEU A 148 -1.57 5.72 -0.60
N LEU A 149 -2.46 5.14 0.19
CA LEU A 149 -2.70 3.70 0.23
C LEU A 149 -4.07 3.42 -0.39
N VAL A 150 -4.12 2.53 -1.37
CA VAL A 150 -5.37 2.10 -2.01
C VAL A 150 -5.52 0.60 -1.91
N ILE A 151 -6.68 0.14 -1.44
CA ILE A 151 -7.04 -1.27 -1.33
C ILE A 151 -8.32 -1.49 -2.13
N ALA A 152 -8.21 -2.25 -3.23
CA ALA A 152 -9.32 -2.35 -4.17
C ALA A 152 -10.40 -3.34 -3.72
N ARG A 153 -10.06 -4.37 -2.95
CA ARG A 153 -11.01 -5.36 -2.43
C ARG A 153 -11.28 -5.13 -0.94
N ALA A 154 -10.85 -6.03 -0.09
CA ALA A 154 -11.09 -5.93 1.34
C ALA A 154 -9.84 -5.45 2.09
N ALA A 155 -10.01 -4.48 2.96
CA ALA A 155 -9.02 -4.14 3.96
C ALA A 155 -9.30 -4.96 5.23
N GLY A 156 -8.26 -5.52 5.83
CA GLY A 156 -8.32 -6.15 7.14
C GLY A 156 -8.61 -5.15 8.26
N ASP A 157 -8.68 -5.64 9.47
CA ASP A 157 -8.99 -4.82 10.64
C ASP A 157 -7.92 -3.75 10.86
N ARG A 158 -8.34 -2.62 11.43
CA ARG A 158 -7.47 -1.51 11.82
C ARG A 158 -6.64 -0.89 10.68
N ALA A 159 -7.11 -0.95 9.42
CA ALA A 159 -6.46 -0.21 8.36
C ALA A 159 -6.36 1.29 8.71
N GLY A 160 -5.19 1.90 8.53
CA GLY A 160 -4.93 3.28 8.94
C GLY A 160 -4.85 3.51 10.46
N LEU A 161 -4.63 2.46 11.27
CA LEU A 161 -4.46 2.56 12.72
C LEU A 161 -3.39 3.60 13.09
N GLY A 162 -3.72 4.54 13.98
CA GLY A 162 -2.77 5.55 14.44
C GLY A 162 -2.22 6.45 13.33
N MET A 163 -2.92 6.57 12.21
CA MET A 163 -2.51 7.40 11.08
C MET A 163 -2.29 8.85 11.52
N ILE A 164 -1.12 9.41 11.19
CA ILE A 164 -0.78 10.80 11.51
C ILE A 164 -1.37 11.76 10.48
N ALA A 165 -1.34 11.38 9.21
CA ALA A 165 -1.94 12.07 8.05
C ALA A 165 -1.83 11.15 6.82
N GLY A 166 -2.26 11.62 5.64
CA GLY A 166 -2.27 10.86 4.39
C GLY A 166 -3.67 10.38 4.01
N ASN A 167 -3.76 9.55 2.98
CA ASN A 167 -5.03 9.05 2.47
C ASN A 167 -5.02 7.53 2.38
N VAL A 168 -6.04 6.91 2.95
CA VAL A 168 -6.35 5.49 2.79
C VAL A 168 -7.65 5.37 2.02
N VAL A 169 -7.64 4.74 0.85
CA VAL A 169 -8.83 4.52 0.02
C VAL A 169 -9.17 3.03 0.02
N VAL A 170 -10.36 2.68 0.45
CA VAL A 170 -10.88 1.30 0.39
C VAL A 170 -12.04 1.27 -0.60
N ILE A 171 -11.85 0.57 -1.73
CA ILE A 171 -12.89 0.49 -2.77
C ILE A 171 -13.93 -0.57 -2.40
N GLY A 172 -13.49 -1.69 -1.83
CA GLY A 172 -14.36 -2.74 -1.35
C GLY A 172 -14.76 -2.57 0.12
N ARG A 173 -14.64 -3.61 0.92
CA ARG A 173 -15.04 -3.62 2.32
C ARG A 173 -13.87 -3.22 3.23
N ALA A 174 -14.10 -2.31 4.15
CA ALA A 174 -13.16 -2.01 5.23
C ALA A 174 -13.46 -2.89 6.47
N GLY A 175 -12.41 -3.40 7.10
CA GLY A 175 -12.47 -4.14 8.35
C GLY A 175 -12.84 -3.27 9.55
N SER A 176 -12.97 -3.89 10.70
CA SER A 176 -13.31 -3.21 11.94
C SER A 176 -12.22 -2.23 12.37
N ASN A 177 -12.63 -1.18 13.08
CA ASN A 177 -11.71 -0.15 13.62
C ASN A 177 -10.79 0.51 12.57
N THR A 178 -11.21 0.55 11.30
CA THR A 178 -10.49 1.29 10.26
C THR A 178 -10.43 2.77 10.63
N GLY A 179 -9.22 3.36 10.63
CA GLY A 179 -8.95 4.74 11.00
C GLY A 179 -8.86 4.99 12.51
N LEU A 180 -8.94 3.96 13.36
CA LEU A 180 -8.83 4.10 14.82
C LEU A 180 -7.51 4.79 15.22
N TRP A 181 -7.58 5.73 16.20
CA TRP A 181 -6.48 6.55 16.70
C TRP A 181 -5.81 7.45 15.67
N SER A 182 -6.51 7.74 14.58
CA SER A 182 -5.99 8.70 13.59
C SER A 182 -5.95 10.11 14.14
N LYS A 183 -4.81 10.77 13.98
CA LYS A 183 -4.62 12.17 14.38
C LYS A 183 -5.16 13.14 13.34
N ARG A 184 -4.95 12.82 12.08
CA ARG A 184 -5.35 13.57 10.88
C ARG A 184 -5.42 12.61 9.70
N GLY A 185 -5.76 13.15 8.52
CA GLY A 185 -5.83 12.41 7.28
C GLY A 185 -7.22 11.89 7.00
N SER A 186 -7.36 11.23 5.86
CA SER A 186 -8.67 10.83 5.35
C SER A 186 -8.70 9.34 5.05
N VAL A 187 -9.69 8.65 5.57
CA VAL A 187 -10.11 7.33 5.08
C VAL A 187 -11.28 7.55 4.14
N VAL A 188 -11.17 7.09 2.89
CA VAL A 188 -12.23 7.18 1.89
C VAL A 188 -12.75 5.78 1.60
N ALA A 189 -13.96 5.47 2.02
CA ALA A 189 -14.61 4.19 1.80
C ALA A 189 -15.65 4.31 0.67
N LEU A 190 -15.42 3.62 -0.43
CA LEU A 190 -16.36 3.51 -1.56
C LEU A 190 -17.32 2.34 -1.38
N GLY A 191 -16.93 1.33 -0.61
CA GLY A 191 -17.75 0.21 -0.20
C GLY A 191 -18.18 0.29 1.27
N SER A 192 -18.43 -0.87 1.88
CA SER A 192 -18.93 -0.93 3.26
C SER A 192 -17.85 -0.66 4.31
N ILE A 193 -18.20 0.14 5.30
CA ILE A 193 -17.41 0.43 6.49
C ILE A 193 -18.33 0.72 7.67
N THR A 194 -17.91 0.32 8.86
CA THR A 194 -18.48 0.79 10.13
C THR A 194 -17.44 1.70 10.78
N PRO A 195 -17.65 3.03 10.80
CA PRO A 195 -16.74 3.95 11.48
C PRO A 195 -16.57 3.58 12.96
N PRO A 196 -15.37 3.71 13.53
CA PRO A 196 -15.16 3.50 14.96
C PRO A 196 -16.05 4.41 15.81
N VAL A 197 -16.40 3.98 17.00
CA VAL A 197 -17.27 4.73 17.94
C VAL A 197 -16.69 6.09 18.35
N THR A 198 -15.39 6.28 18.17
CA THR A 198 -14.67 7.54 18.42
C THR A 198 -14.80 8.56 17.28
N TYR A 199 -15.59 8.24 16.24
CA TYR A 199 -15.90 9.15 15.14
C TYR A 199 -17.37 9.55 15.18
N ALA A 200 -17.64 10.85 15.14
CA ALA A 200 -18.99 11.39 15.11
C ALA A 200 -19.39 11.80 13.70
N TYR A 201 -20.65 11.51 13.32
CA TYR A 201 -21.20 12.04 12.07
C TYR A 201 -21.20 13.58 12.07
N ALA A 202 -20.64 14.17 11.02
CA ALA A 202 -20.54 15.62 10.89
C ALA A 202 -21.52 16.18 9.85
N CYS A 203 -21.50 15.66 8.63
CA CYS A 203 -22.37 16.11 7.55
C CYS A 203 -22.39 15.11 6.40
N THR A 204 -23.31 15.33 5.46
CA THR A 204 -23.30 14.66 4.14
C THR A 204 -23.11 15.72 3.06
N TYR A 205 -22.10 15.54 2.23
CA TYR A 205 -21.76 16.52 1.18
C TYR A 205 -21.13 15.83 -0.03
N GLN A 206 -20.85 16.61 -1.07
CA GLN A 206 -20.17 16.16 -2.28
C GLN A 206 -18.71 16.64 -2.26
N PRO A 207 -17.72 15.78 -1.95
CA PRO A 207 -16.32 16.16 -1.83
C PRO A 207 -15.67 16.34 -3.20
N ILE A 208 -15.72 17.53 -3.77
CA ILE A 208 -15.21 17.85 -5.11
C ILE A 208 -13.72 17.53 -5.23
N HIS A 209 -12.95 17.68 -4.15
CA HIS A 209 -11.51 17.40 -4.11
C HIS A 209 -11.17 15.93 -4.41
N LEU A 210 -12.07 14.98 -4.11
CA LEU A 210 -11.86 13.57 -4.43
C LEU A 210 -11.90 13.28 -5.93
N ARG A 211 -12.43 14.18 -6.76
CA ARG A 211 -12.49 13.95 -8.21
C ARG A 211 -11.10 13.78 -8.83
N LEU A 212 -10.12 14.58 -8.42
CA LEU A 212 -8.74 14.46 -8.91
C LEU A 212 -8.14 13.12 -8.49
N LEU A 213 -8.32 12.73 -7.22
CA LEU A 213 -7.88 11.44 -6.71
C LEU A 213 -8.50 10.29 -7.52
N PHE A 214 -9.82 10.30 -7.71
CA PHE A 214 -10.54 9.25 -8.44
C PHE A 214 -10.17 9.19 -9.92
N THR A 215 -9.94 10.34 -10.56
CA THR A 215 -9.41 10.37 -11.93
C THR A 215 -8.07 9.66 -12.00
N ARG A 216 -7.12 9.99 -11.09
CA ARG A 216 -5.84 9.30 -11.02
C ARG A 216 -6.01 7.80 -10.80
N LEU A 217 -6.83 7.38 -9.85
CA LEU A 217 -7.06 5.96 -9.55
C LEU A 217 -7.65 5.20 -10.75
N ARG A 218 -8.57 5.81 -11.48
CA ARG A 218 -9.21 5.19 -12.65
C ARG A 218 -8.33 5.20 -13.88
N GLU A 219 -7.74 6.34 -14.21
CA GLU A 219 -7.05 6.54 -15.50
C GLU A 219 -5.60 6.07 -15.45
N HIS A 220 -4.90 6.31 -14.36
CA HIS A 220 -3.51 5.91 -14.24
C HIS A 220 -3.35 4.47 -13.73
N TYR A 221 -4.17 4.08 -12.73
CA TYR A 221 -4.10 2.75 -12.14
C TYR A 221 -5.16 1.77 -12.63
N GLY A 222 -6.13 2.18 -13.46
CA GLY A 222 -7.19 1.30 -13.97
C GLY A 222 -8.10 0.70 -12.89
N LEU A 223 -8.22 1.37 -11.73
CA LEU A 223 -9.04 0.87 -10.62
C LEU A 223 -10.53 1.10 -10.88
N ALA A 224 -11.38 0.23 -10.32
CA ALA A 224 -12.82 0.21 -10.53
C ALA A 224 -13.56 1.35 -9.79
N VAL A 225 -13.11 2.60 -9.97
CA VAL A 225 -13.79 3.78 -9.46
C VAL A 225 -14.91 4.17 -10.42
N GLN A 226 -16.15 3.94 -10.04
CA GLN A 226 -17.33 4.15 -10.89
C GLN A 226 -17.74 5.63 -10.94
N ARG A 227 -18.46 6.02 -12.01
CA ARG A 227 -18.96 7.41 -12.19
C ARG A 227 -19.75 7.92 -10.98
N ARG A 228 -20.54 7.06 -10.33
CA ARG A 228 -21.30 7.40 -9.12
C ARG A 228 -20.43 7.90 -7.95
N HIS A 229 -19.17 7.47 -7.86
CA HIS A 229 -18.26 7.92 -6.81
C HIS A 229 -17.78 9.37 -7.06
N PHE A 230 -17.70 9.82 -8.32
CA PHE A 230 -17.34 11.20 -8.67
C PHE A 230 -18.43 12.22 -8.41
N THR A 231 -19.69 11.79 -8.50
CA THR A 231 -20.88 12.66 -8.44
C THR A 231 -21.76 12.35 -7.23
N GLY A 232 -21.39 11.37 -6.42
CA GLY A 232 -22.15 10.93 -5.27
C GLY A 232 -21.95 11.80 -4.04
N PHE A 233 -22.72 11.48 -3.02
CA PHE A 233 -22.59 12.08 -1.70
C PHE A 233 -21.77 11.21 -0.79
N TYR A 234 -21.14 11.83 0.22
CA TYR A 234 -20.34 11.16 1.23
C TYR A 234 -20.78 11.60 2.61
N ARG A 235 -21.02 10.62 3.49
CA ARG A 235 -21.16 10.88 4.91
C ARG A 235 -19.77 11.09 5.49
N ARG A 236 -19.55 12.28 6.02
CA ARG A 236 -18.31 12.61 6.72
C ARG A 236 -18.48 12.32 8.20
N TYR A 237 -17.56 11.54 8.72
CA TYR A 237 -17.39 11.32 10.15
C TYR A 237 -16.09 12.00 10.56
N SER A 238 -16.14 12.85 11.58
CA SER A 238 -14.99 13.56 12.14
C SER A 238 -14.51 12.88 13.42
N GLY A 239 -13.23 12.70 13.56
CA GLY A 239 -12.59 12.00 14.67
C GLY A 239 -11.07 11.94 14.47
N ASP A 240 -10.31 11.13 15.12
CA ASP A 240 -10.68 10.36 16.27
C ASP A 240 -10.72 11.26 17.53
N ILE A 241 -11.80 11.25 18.29
CA ILE A 241 -11.93 12.09 19.52
C ILE A 241 -11.04 11.59 20.66
N ALA A 242 -10.55 10.35 20.61
CA ALA A 242 -9.54 9.83 21.52
C ALA A 242 -8.14 10.39 21.22
N GLU A 243 -7.97 11.09 20.09
CA GLU A 243 -6.75 11.74 19.63
C GLU A 243 -7.01 13.25 19.40
N LEU A 244 -6.62 13.80 18.26
CA LEU A 244 -6.75 15.24 17.97
C LEU A 244 -8.13 15.65 17.43
N GLY A 245 -9.01 14.71 17.10
CA GLY A 245 -10.31 15.00 16.48
C GLY A 245 -10.25 15.60 15.06
N LYS A 246 -9.10 15.51 14.37
CA LYS A 246 -8.85 16.14 13.07
C LYS A 246 -8.75 15.13 11.91
N GLY A 247 -8.97 13.86 12.16
CA GLY A 247 -9.13 12.84 11.14
C GLY A 247 -10.53 12.84 10.57
N GLU A 248 -10.71 12.23 9.40
CA GLU A 248 -12.01 12.06 8.80
C GLU A 248 -12.18 10.70 8.13
N ILE A 249 -13.40 10.20 8.17
CA ILE A 249 -13.82 9.05 7.37
C ILE A 249 -14.93 9.53 6.45
N LEU A 250 -14.71 9.37 5.14
CA LEU A 250 -15.66 9.71 4.08
C LEU A 250 -16.26 8.43 3.53
N VAL A 251 -17.53 8.21 3.81
CA VAL A 251 -18.26 7.00 3.39
C VAL A 251 -19.17 7.37 2.23
N TRP A 252 -18.92 6.78 1.07
CA TRP A 252 -19.81 6.95 -0.07
C TRP A 252 -21.23 6.48 0.26
N THR A 253 -22.23 7.23 -0.16
CA THR A 253 -23.63 6.86 0.02
C THR A 253 -24.41 7.07 -1.28
N ALA A 254 -25.27 6.10 -1.62
CA ALA A 254 -26.32 6.35 -2.58
C ALA A 254 -27.30 7.36 -1.93
N LYS A 255 -27.77 8.34 -2.73
CA LYS A 255 -28.84 9.23 -2.30
C LYS A 255 -30.08 8.46 -1.93
#